data_d82ce1cdcbbdb4bcfe9788e774945abb
#
_entry.id   d82ce1cdcbbdb4bcfe9788e774945abb
#
_cell.length_a   1.000
_cell.length_b   1.000
_cell.length_c   1.000
_cell.angle_alpha   90.00
_cell.angle_beta   90.00
_cell.angle_gamma   90.00
#
_symmetry.space_group_name_H-M   'P 1'
#
loop_
_entity.id
_entity.type
_entity.pdbx_description
1 polymer ?
#
loop_
_entity_poly.entity_id
_entity_poly.type
_entity_poly.pdbx_seq_one_letter_code
_entity_poly.pdbx_strand_id
1 'polypeptide(L)'
;ALAGAKDIIAENVSDNAGYRTKIRELTMQKGRLISTAKDPKAESVYEMYYEFDEALSKVAGHRTLAINRGEKEKILTVKIEAPTEDIIKYLKKQVITNDGAPTAAILTEVVEDAYDRLIAPAIEREIRNNLTEEAEDGAIKVFGKNLEQLLMQPPIAGQVVLGWDPAFRTGCKISVVDPTGKVLDTTVIYPTAPQNKVEEAKAVIKKLIDKHHVTLISLGNGTASRESEQVIVELLKEIPVKVQYIIVNEAGASVYSASKLATEEFPNFDVGQRSATSMARRLQDPLAELVKIDPKSIGVGQYQHDMNQKKLSEALGGVVEDCVNKVGVDLNTASVSLLEYISGISKTIAKNIVDYREENGKFTSRSQLLKVAKLGPKAFEQCAGFMRISDGKNPLDATGVHPESYDATKAVLEKLGYTMEDVKNRNVVGISKKV
;
A
#
# COMPACT_ATOMS: atom_id res chain seq x y z
N ALA A 1 44.62 -40.21 5.25
CA ALA A 1 43.57 -41.12 4.73
C ALA A 1 42.31 -41.06 5.60
N LEU A 2 42.38 -41.26 6.94
CA LEU A 2 41.20 -41.32 7.83
C LEU A 2 40.42 -39.99 7.87
N ALA A 3 41.12 -38.85 7.96
CA ALA A 3 40.47 -37.52 7.98
C ALA A 3 39.68 -37.31 6.69
N GLY A 4 40.25 -37.58 5.51
CA GLY A 4 39.54 -37.46 4.25
C GLY A 4 38.32 -38.40 4.13
N ALA A 5 38.42 -39.62 4.69
CA ALA A 5 37.28 -40.53 4.72
C ALA A 5 36.15 -40.01 5.64
N LYS A 6 36.48 -39.41 6.79
CA LYS A 6 35.51 -38.74 7.69
C LYS A 6 34.81 -37.57 6.97
N ASP A 7 35.54 -36.75 6.25
CA ASP A 7 34.99 -35.60 5.50
C ASP A 7 34.01 -36.07 4.40
N ILE A 8 34.37 -37.07 3.61
CA ILE A 8 33.50 -37.64 2.58
C ILE A 8 32.20 -38.19 3.15
N ILE A 9 32.27 -38.92 4.30
CA ILE A 9 31.07 -39.43 4.94
C ILE A 9 30.22 -38.29 5.50
N ALA A 10 30.84 -37.29 6.12
CA ALA A 10 30.13 -36.13 6.64
C ALA A 10 29.38 -35.37 5.52
N GLU A 11 30.00 -35.19 4.36
CA GLU A 11 29.36 -34.58 3.17
C GLU A 11 28.19 -35.47 2.71
N ASN A 12 28.36 -36.77 2.59
CA ASN A 12 27.28 -37.69 2.20
C ASN A 12 26.08 -37.65 3.17
N VAL A 13 26.32 -37.55 4.48
CA VAL A 13 25.27 -37.38 5.49
C VAL A 13 24.57 -36.04 5.30
N SER A 14 25.36 -34.96 5.07
CA SER A 14 24.85 -33.61 4.86
C SER A 14 24.01 -33.51 3.59
N ASP A 15 24.39 -34.19 2.51
CA ASP A 15 23.71 -34.11 1.22
C ASP A 15 22.44 -34.95 1.13
N ASN A 16 22.20 -35.79 2.12
CA ASN A 16 21.00 -36.61 2.14
C ASN A 16 19.73 -35.81 2.36
N ALA A 17 18.91 -35.70 1.32
CA ALA A 17 17.67 -34.92 1.34
C ALA A 17 16.67 -35.41 2.40
N GLY A 18 16.58 -36.71 2.63
CA GLY A 18 15.69 -37.28 3.65
C GLY A 18 16.10 -36.88 5.07
N TYR A 19 17.40 -36.87 5.35
CA TYR A 19 17.91 -36.42 6.66
C TYR A 19 17.65 -34.92 6.85
N ARG A 20 17.93 -34.10 5.85
CA ARG A 20 17.66 -32.66 5.91
C ARG A 20 16.18 -32.35 6.14
N THR A 21 15.30 -33.05 5.44
CA THR A 21 13.85 -32.89 5.62
C THR A 21 13.44 -33.19 7.06
N LYS A 22 13.90 -34.32 7.60
CA LYS A 22 13.56 -34.70 8.97
C LYS A 22 14.13 -33.74 10.02
N ILE A 23 15.36 -33.29 9.84
CA ILE A 23 16.01 -32.34 10.75
C ILE A 23 15.27 -31.01 10.71
N ARG A 24 14.87 -30.52 9.52
CA ARG A 24 14.05 -29.31 9.37
C ARG A 24 12.73 -29.44 10.14
N GLU A 25 12.01 -30.52 9.94
CA GLU A 25 10.76 -30.80 10.66
C GLU A 25 10.95 -30.82 12.19
N LEU A 26 11.95 -31.52 12.70
CA LEU A 26 12.26 -31.56 14.14
C LEU A 26 12.59 -30.14 14.66
N THR A 27 13.39 -29.40 13.92
CA THR A 27 13.76 -28.01 14.31
C THR A 27 12.54 -27.10 14.31
N MET A 28 11.67 -27.17 13.32
CA MET A 28 10.44 -26.36 13.28
C MET A 28 9.47 -26.73 14.42
N GLN A 29 9.37 -27.99 14.77
CA GLN A 29 8.45 -28.47 15.82
C GLN A 29 8.93 -28.14 17.23
N LYS A 30 10.22 -28.27 17.51
CA LYS A 30 10.80 -28.17 18.84
C LYS A 30 11.79 -27.07 19.05
N GLY A 31 12.23 -26.42 17.96
CA GLY A 31 13.21 -25.35 18.01
C GLY A 31 12.62 -24.05 18.54
N ARG A 32 13.51 -23.16 18.96
CA ARG A 32 13.18 -21.86 19.55
C ARG A 32 13.98 -20.76 18.88
N LEU A 33 13.35 -19.60 18.71
CA LEU A 33 14.03 -18.38 18.30
C LEU A 33 14.51 -17.65 19.54
N ILE A 34 15.82 -17.45 19.64
CA ILE A 34 16.47 -16.77 20.76
C ILE A 34 17.06 -15.47 20.26
N SER A 35 16.78 -14.37 20.97
CA SER A 35 17.39 -13.07 20.73
C SER A 35 17.96 -12.53 22.04
N THR A 36 19.19 -12.01 21.99
CA THR A 36 19.88 -11.41 23.14
C THR A 36 20.49 -10.07 22.74
N ALA A 37 20.57 -9.13 23.70
CA ALA A 37 21.27 -7.88 23.48
C ALA A 37 22.78 -8.08 23.35
N LYS A 38 23.43 -7.37 22.44
CA LYS A 38 24.91 -7.28 22.42
C LYS A 38 25.44 -6.46 23.60
N ASP A 39 24.75 -5.39 23.95
CA ASP A 39 24.97 -4.58 25.16
C ASP A 39 23.65 -4.47 25.94
N PRO A 40 23.48 -5.23 27.03
CA PRO A 40 22.25 -5.21 27.82
C PRO A 40 21.94 -3.87 28.51
N LYS A 41 22.92 -2.96 28.56
CA LYS A 41 22.78 -1.63 29.19
C LYS A 41 22.41 -0.53 28.20
N ALA A 42 22.48 -0.82 26.90
CA ALA A 42 22.13 0.16 25.88
C ALA A 42 20.59 0.33 25.79
N GLU A 43 20.12 1.55 25.85
CA GLU A 43 18.70 1.86 25.59
C GLU A 43 18.40 1.75 24.09
N SER A 44 17.34 1.07 23.72
CA SER A 44 16.89 0.96 22.34
C SER A 44 15.41 0.61 22.24
N VAL A 45 14.84 0.74 21.04
CA VAL A 45 13.48 0.30 20.75
C VAL A 45 13.33 -1.23 20.75
N TYR A 46 14.40 -1.97 20.91
CA TYR A 46 14.45 -3.44 20.89
C TYR A 46 14.58 -4.08 22.28
N GLU A 47 14.44 -3.33 23.37
CA GLU A 47 14.60 -3.83 24.74
C GLU A 47 13.74 -5.07 25.03
N MET A 48 12.54 -5.14 24.48
CA MET A 48 11.66 -6.31 24.63
C MET A 48 12.21 -7.59 23.99
N TYR A 49 13.26 -7.50 23.19
CA TYR A 49 13.94 -8.62 22.54
C TYR A 49 15.35 -8.89 23.11
N TYR A 50 15.74 -8.23 24.19
CA TYR A 50 17.06 -8.42 24.81
C TYR A 50 17.22 -9.78 25.49
N GLU A 51 16.11 -10.35 25.94
CA GLU A 51 16.01 -11.69 26.52
C GLU A 51 14.79 -12.40 25.95
N PHE A 52 14.78 -12.58 24.62
CA PHE A 52 13.64 -13.16 23.92
C PHE A 52 13.86 -14.64 23.63
N ASP A 53 12.86 -15.44 23.96
CA ASP A 53 12.86 -16.89 23.77
C ASP A 53 11.42 -17.36 23.45
N GLU A 54 11.19 -17.79 22.21
CA GLU A 54 9.88 -18.25 21.78
C GLU A 54 9.98 -19.45 20.83
N ALA A 55 9.05 -20.40 20.95
CA ALA A 55 8.97 -21.55 20.04
C ALA A 55 8.78 -21.08 18.59
N LEU A 56 9.54 -21.64 17.63
CA LEU A 56 9.48 -21.26 16.22
C LEU A 56 8.07 -21.27 15.64
N SER A 57 7.26 -22.26 16.05
CA SER A 57 5.87 -22.40 15.60
C SER A 57 4.91 -21.31 16.11
N LYS A 58 5.35 -20.47 17.04
CA LYS A 58 4.53 -19.40 17.68
C LYS A 58 5.01 -18.00 17.40
N VAL A 59 6.19 -17.82 16.80
CA VAL A 59 6.76 -16.50 16.54
C VAL A 59 5.88 -15.74 15.57
N ALA A 60 5.34 -14.60 16.03
CA ALA A 60 4.53 -13.74 15.20
C ALA A 60 5.38 -12.97 14.18
N GLY A 61 4.85 -12.73 12.97
CA GLY A 61 5.58 -12.08 11.88
C GLY A 61 6.14 -10.70 12.24
N HIS A 62 5.39 -9.86 12.97
CA HIS A 62 5.88 -8.55 13.40
C HIS A 62 7.10 -8.64 14.34
N ARG A 63 7.21 -9.68 15.15
CA ARG A 63 8.37 -9.95 16.02
C ARG A 63 9.57 -10.40 15.18
N THR A 64 9.36 -11.25 14.19
CA THR A 64 10.40 -11.64 13.24
C THR A 64 11.01 -10.44 12.55
N LEU A 65 10.19 -9.52 12.04
CA LEU A 65 10.66 -8.30 11.36
C LEU A 65 11.40 -7.36 12.30
N ALA A 66 10.91 -7.19 13.53
CA ALA A 66 11.57 -6.38 14.55
C ALA A 66 12.94 -6.95 14.96
N ILE A 67 13.01 -8.25 15.21
CA ILE A 67 14.25 -8.98 15.58
C ILE A 67 15.27 -8.89 14.44
N ASN A 68 14.83 -9.10 13.18
CA ASN A 68 15.71 -8.99 12.01
C ASN A 68 16.30 -7.58 11.87
N ARG A 69 15.50 -6.53 12.10
CA ARG A 69 16.01 -5.15 12.09
C ARG A 69 17.00 -4.91 13.23
N GLY A 70 16.71 -5.33 14.45
CA GLY A 70 17.60 -5.21 15.59
C GLY A 70 18.93 -5.94 15.38
N GLU A 71 18.93 -7.09 14.71
CA GLU A 71 20.14 -7.81 14.31
C GLU A 71 20.92 -7.06 13.24
N LYS A 72 20.26 -6.54 12.21
CA LYS A 72 20.86 -5.71 11.14
C LYS A 72 21.51 -4.43 11.68
N GLU A 73 20.88 -3.81 12.67
CA GLU A 73 21.40 -2.64 13.39
C GLU A 73 22.49 -2.99 14.42
N LYS A 74 22.84 -4.28 14.56
CA LYS A 74 23.87 -4.79 15.47
C LYS A 74 23.55 -4.59 16.96
N ILE A 75 22.29 -4.43 17.30
CA ILE A 75 21.82 -4.32 18.69
C ILE A 75 21.54 -5.71 19.25
N LEU A 76 20.96 -6.59 18.43
CA LEU A 76 20.63 -7.96 18.82
C LEU A 76 21.59 -9.00 18.23
N THR A 77 21.74 -10.12 18.95
CA THR A 77 22.29 -11.39 18.44
C THR A 77 21.15 -12.39 18.41
N VAL A 78 20.96 -13.04 17.27
CA VAL A 78 19.80 -13.92 17.02
C VAL A 78 20.27 -15.29 16.60
N LYS A 79 19.68 -16.34 17.19
CA LYS A 79 19.97 -17.74 16.84
C LYS A 79 18.71 -18.60 16.93
N ILE A 80 18.76 -19.71 16.25
CA ILE A 80 17.79 -20.79 16.44
C ILE A 80 18.42 -21.83 17.37
N GLU A 81 17.75 -22.13 18.47
CA GLU A 81 18.09 -23.24 19.33
C GLU A 81 17.33 -24.45 18.85
N ALA A 82 18.06 -25.40 18.21
CA ALA A 82 17.52 -26.62 17.66
C ALA A 82 17.51 -27.74 18.72
N PRO A 83 16.65 -28.77 18.60
CA PRO A 83 16.66 -29.93 19.46
C PRO A 83 17.82 -30.87 19.08
N THR A 84 19.05 -30.43 19.36
CA THR A 84 20.30 -31.06 18.90
C THR A 84 20.40 -32.54 19.33
N GLU A 85 20.03 -32.85 20.57
CA GLU A 85 20.09 -34.23 21.07
C GLU A 85 19.15 -35.16 20.25
N ASP A 86 17.93 -34.74 19.97
CA ASP A 86 16.98 -35.54 19.19
C ASP A 86 17.47 -35.71 17.74
N ILE A 87 18.06 -34.65 17.16
CA ILE A 87 18.60 -34.66 15.80
C ILE A 87 19.80 -35.62 15.70
N ILE A 88 20.76 -35.51 16.61
CA ILE A 88 21.93 -36.38 16.63
C ILE A 88 21.52 -37.84 16.85
N LYS A 89 20.59 -38.09 17.76
CA LYS A 89 20.05 -39.45 18.00
C LYS A 89 19.39 -40.01 16.72
N TYR A 90 18.63 -39.21 16.02
CA TYR A 90 18.04 -39.59 14.74
C TYR A 90 19.11 -39.94 13.70
N LEU A 91 20.10 -39.09 13.48
CA LEU A 91 21.16 -39.27 12.50
C LEU A 91 22.01 -40.52 12.82
N LYS A 92 22.40 -40.72 14.11
CA LYS A 92 23.13 -41.91 14.56
C LYS A 92 22.36 -43.20 14.22
N LYS A 93 21.05 -43.21 14.45
CA LYS A 93 20.20 -44.33 14.11
C LYS A 93 20.13 -44.65 12.61
N GLN A 94 20.28 -43.64 11.77
CA GLN A 94 20.25 -43.79 10.30
C GLN A 94 21.61 -44.22 9.74
N VAL A 95 22.70 -43.71 10.28
CA VAL A 95 24.06 -43.90 9.76
C VAL A 95 24.80 -45.09 10.36
N ILE A 96 24.58 -45.33 11.65
CA ILE A 96 25.26 -46.44 12.37
C ILE A 96 24.33 -47.65 12.41
N THR A 97 24.62 -48.62 11.54
CA THR A 97 23.81 -49.85 11.41
C THR A 97 24.24 -50.98 12.37
N ASN A 98 25.44 -50.90 12.93
CA ASN A 98 26.00 -51.84 13.89
C ASN A 98 26.78 -51.11 14.99
N ASP A 99 26.14 -50.93 16.14
CA ASP A 99 26.72 -50.18 17.29
C ASP A 99 27.95 -50.93 17.90
N GLY A 100 28.11 -52.23 17.66
CA GLY A 100 29.23 -53.04 18.14
C GLY A 100 30.45 -53.02 17.20
N ALA A 101 30.34 -52.37 16.04
CA ALA A 101 31.45 -52.31 15.09
C ALA A 101 32.58 -51.37 15.58
N PRO A 102 33.86 -51.69 15.28
CA PRO A 102 34.97 -50.80 15.61
C PRO A 102 34.87 -49.39 15.03
N THR A 103 34.09 -49.25 13.96
CA THR A 103 33.85 -48.00 13.28
C THR A 103 32.72 -47.15 13.90
N ALA A 104 31.93 -47.68 14.82
CA ALA A 104 30.80 -46.99 15.41
C ALA A 104 31.17 -45.68 16.11
N ALA A 105 32.30 -45.66 16.84
CA ALA A 105 32.81 -44.46 17.49
C ALA A 105 33.22 -43.41 16.47
N ILE A 106 33.86 -43.81 15.38
CA ILE A 106 34.26 -42.89 14.28
C ILE A 106 33.04 -42.32 13.58
N LEU A 107 32.03 -43.15 13.30
CA LEU A 107 30.78 -42.68 12.67
C LEU A 107 29.98 -41.75 13.60
N THR A 108 30.04 -41.94 14.90
CA THR A 108 29.47 -41.00 15.88
C THR A 108 30.08 -39.60 15.73
N GLU A 109 31.41 -39.52 15.72
CA GLU A 109 32.12 -38.23 15.52
C GLU A 109 31.78 -37.58 14.15
N VAL A 110 31.68 -38.39 13.09
CA VAL A 110 31.33 -37.94 11.74
C VAL A 110 29.92 -37.40 11.68
N VAL A 111 28.96 -38.03 12.34
CA VAL A 111 27.56 -37.55 12.38
C VAL A 111 27.46 -36.24 13.15
N GLU A 112 28.14 -36.12 14.28
CA GLU A 112 28.18 -34.86 15.04
C GLU A 112 28.83 -33.74 14.24
N ASP A 113 29.97 -33.98 13.59
CA ASP A 113 30.62 -33.02 12.72
C ASP A 113 29.75 -32.61 11.50
N ALA A 114 29.12 -33.59 10.85
CA ALA A 114 28.21 -33.34 9.74
C ALA A 114 27.06 -32.42 10.15
N TYR A 115 26.48 -32.66 11.31
CA TYR A 115 25.41 -31.80 11.81
C TYR A 115 25.90 -30.42 12.18
N ASP A 116 26.91 -30.32 13.03
CA ASP A 116 27.37 -29.03 13.58
C ASP A 116 27.96 -28.11 12.48
N ARG A 117 28.77 -28.68 11.60
CA ARG A 117 29.51 -27.91 10.59
C ARG A 117 28.74 -27.67 9.29
N LEU A 118 27.96 -28.66 8.84
CA LEU A 118 27.35 -28.63 7.51
C LEU A 118 25.82 -28.45 7.53
N ILE A 119 25.11 -29.17 8.40
CA ILE A 119 23.66 -29.20 8.37
C ILE A 119 23.04 -28.07 9.20
N ALA A 120 23.44 -27.90 10.46
CA ALA A 120 22.83 -26.97 11.37
C ALA A 120 22.86 -25.52 10.86
N PRO A 121 24.00 -24.97 10.36
CA PRO A 121 24.07 -23.61 9.84
C PRO A 121 23.18 -23.42 8.60
N ALA A 122 23.05 -24.46 7.76
CA ALA A 122 22.23 -24.42 6.57
C ALA A 122 20.74 -24.41 6.90
N ILE A 123 20.30 -25.29 7.80
CA ILE A 123 18.90 -25.39 8.26
C ILE A 123 18.50 -24.14 9.04
N GLU A 124 19.35 -23.61 9.91
CA GLU A 124 19.09 -22.36 10.62
C GLU A 124 18.83 -21.20 9.65
N ARG A 125 19.70 -21.03 8.66
CA ARG A 125 19.57 -20.00 7.62
C ARG A 125 18.27 -20.16 6.83
N GLU A 126 17.95 -21.40 6.44
CA GLU A 126 16.72 -21.71 5.71
C GLU A 126 15.48 -21.35 6.54
N ILE A 127 15.42 -21.78 7.80
CA ILE A 127 14.29 -21.48 8.71
C ILE A 127 14.16 -19.97 8.93
N ARG A 128 15.29 -19.26 9.16
CA ARG A 128 15.29 -17.80 9.29
C ARG A 128 14.74 -17.11 8.06
N ASN A 129 15.12 -17.57 6.87
CA ASN A 129 14.60 -17.04 5.61
C ASN A 129 13.10 -17.30 5.46
N ASN A 130 12.64 -18.50 5.74
CA ASN A 130 11.21 -18.85 5.65
C ASN A 130 10.37 -18.02 6.63
N LEU A 131 10.80 -17.87 7.88
CA LEU A 131 10.13 -17.00 8.86
C LEU A 131 10.07 -15.55 8.39
N THR A 132 11.11 -15.07 7.75
CA THR A 132 11.16 -13.70 7.19
C THR A 132 10.19 -13.56 6.03
N GLU A 133 10.18 -14.49 5.08
CA GLU A 133 9.25 -14.47 3.94
C GLU A 133 7.79 -14.52 4.38
N GLU A 134 7.45 -15.41 5.31
CA GLU A 134 6.08 -15.49 5.87
C GLU A 134 5.68 -14.19 6.60
N ALA A 135 6.62 -13.60 7.35
CA ALA A 135 6.41 -12.34 8.05
C ALA A 135 6.20 -11.16 7.08
N GLU A 136 7.00 -11.10 6.01
CA GLU A 136 6.85 -10.11 4.95
C GLU A 136 5.51 -10.25 4.22
N ASP A 137 5.11 -11.46 3.86
CA ASP A 137 3.83 -11.72 3.20
C ASP A 137 2.64 -11.32 4.06
N GLY A 138 2.71 -11.63 5.35
CA GLY A 138 1.70 -11.20 6.32
C GLY A 138 1.61 -9.67 6.43
N ALA A 139 2.76 -9.00 6.50
CA ALA A 139 2.83 -7.54 6.58
C ALA A 139 2.34 -6.86 5.29
N ILE A 140 2.72 -7.37 4.13
CA ILE A 140 2.27 -6.85 2.82
C ILE A 140 0.73 -6.94 2.69
N LYS A 141 0.11 -8.02 3.18
CA LYS A 141 -1.36 -8.13 3.21
C LYS A 141 -2.00 -7.03 4.07
N VAL A 142 -1.40 -6.71 5.21
CA VAL A 142 -1.88 -5.61 6.07
C VAL A 142 -1.70 -4.27 5.39
N PHE A 143 -0.54 -4.04 4.75
CA PHE A 143 -0.28 -2.80 4.01
C PHE A 143 -1.25 -2.63 2.85
N GLY A 144 -1.56 -3.72 2.13
CA GLY A 144 -2.56 -3.72 1.07
C GLY A 144 -3.95 -3.29 1.57
N LYS A 145 -4.38 -3.82 2.72
CA LYS A 145 -5.66 -3.40 3.34
C LYS A 145 -5.66 -1.94 3.77
N ASN A 146 -4.57 -1.45 4.36
CA ASN A 146 -4.44 -0.05 4.75
C ASN A 146 -4.51 0.86 3.50
N LEU A 147 -3.83 0.48 2.44
CA LEU A 147 -3.87 1.21 1.17
C LEU A 147 -5.28 1.19 0.56
N GLU A 148 -5.95 0.04 0.51
CA GLU A 148 -7.32 -0.06 0.02
C GLU A 148 -8.26 0.88 0.80
N GLN A 149 -8.17 0.91 2.12
CA GLN A 149 -8.98 1.81 2.96
C GLN A 149 -8.73 3.28 2.64
N LEU A 150 -7.49 3.68 2.37
CA LEU A 150 -7.17 5.06 1.97
C LEU A 150 -7.73 5.40 0.59
N LEU A 151 -7.57 4.51 -0.38
CA LEU A 151 -8.01 4.71 -1.75
C LEU A 151 -9.54 4.70 -1.89
N MET A 152 -10.22 3.88 -1.09
CA MET A 152 -11.68 3.67 -1.14
C MET A 152 -12.45 4.57 -0.19
N GLN A 153 -11.83 5.61 0.38
CA GLN A 153 -12.54 6.62 1.15
C GLN A 153 -13.65 7.28 0.30
N PRO A 154 -14.85 7.49 0.86
CA PRO A 154 -15.93 8.14 0.11
C PRO A 154 -15.53 9.56 -0.30
N PRO A 155 -15.67 9.93 -1.59
CA PRO A 155 -15.43 11.29 -2.05
C PRO A 155 -16.47 12.27 -1.50
N ILE A 156 -16.05 13.50 -1.22
CA ILE A 156 -16.93 14.60 -0.82
C ILE A 156 -17.02 15.57 -2.00
N ALA A 157 -17.98 15.31 -2.89
CA ALA A 157 -18.18 16.09 -4.08
C ALA A 157 -18.99 17.39 -3.85
N GLY A 158 -18.86 18.34 -4.77
CA GLY A 158 -19.71 19.54 -4.81
C GLY A 158 -19.34 20.64 -3.81
N GLN A 159 -18.22 20.52 -3.10
CA GLN A 159 -17.76 21.46 -2.08
C GLN A 159 -16.63 22.36 -2.61
N VAL A 160 -16.61 23.62 -2.17
CA VAL A 160 -15.41 24.46 -2.26
C VAL A 160 -14.56 24.14 -1.04
N VAL A 161 -13.36 23.62 -1.26
CA VAL A 161 -12.48 23.09 -0.21
C VAL A 161 -11.25 23.98 -0.03
N LEU A 162 -10.97 24.32 1.22
CA LEU A 162 -9.73 24.95 1.63
C LEU A 162 -8.78 23.87 2.16
N GLY A 163 -7.70 23.58 1.42
CA GLY A 163 -6.63 22.70 1.85
C GLY A 163 -5.66 23.44 2.77
N TRP A 164 -5.34 22.80 3.88
CA TRP A 164 -4.44 23.31 4.91
C TRP A 164 -3.34 22.29 5.15
N ASP A 165 -2.15 22.60 4.66
CA ASP A 165 -0.93 21.81 4.91
C ASP A 165 -0.21 22.42 6.12
N PRO A 166 -0.30 21.78 7.31
CA PRO A 166 0.20 22.36 8.54
C PRO A 166 1.73 22.31 8.63
N ALA A 167 2.33 23.35 9.18
CA ALA A 167 3.76 23.39 9.45
C ALA A 167 4.06 24.41 10.57
N PHE A 168 5.20 24.24 11.22
CA PHE A 168 5.69 25.20 12.20
C PHE A 168 6.43 26.39 11.51
N ARG A 169 7.74 26.33 11.46
CA ARG A 169 8.62 27.42 11.03
C ARG A 169 8.32 27.97 9.62
N THR A 170 8.01 27.09 8.68
CA THR A 170 7.84 27.48 7.27
C THR A 170 6.45 28.05 6.95
N GLY A 171 5.56 28.09 7.94
CA GLY A 171 4.18 28.50 7.79
C GLY A 171 3.28 27.43 7.18
N CYS A 172 1.99 27.49 7.50
CA CYS A 172 0.97 26.62 6.95
C CYS A 172 0.62 27.07 5.53
N LYS A 173 0.62 26.14 4.57
CA LYS A 173 0.28 26.42 3.17
C LYS A 173 -1.21 26.21 2.98
N ILE A 174 -1.83 27.13 2.31
CA ILE A 174 -3.28 27.17 2.08
C ILE A 174 -3.55 27.17 0.58
N SER A 175 -4.50 26.36 0.16
CA SER A 175 -5.03 26.39 -1.22
C SER A 175 -6.55 26.23 -1.19
N VAL A 176 -7.24 27.07 -1.94
CA VAL A 176 -8.70 26.97 -2.13
C VAL A 176 -8.97 26.39 -3.50
N VAL A 177 -9.78 25.33 -3.55
CA VAL A 177 -10.20 24.69 -4.80
C VAL A 177 -11.71 24.72 -4.96
N ASP A 178 -12.18 24.89 -6.19
CA ASP A 178 -13.59 24.81 -6.52
C ASP A 178 -14.08 23.35 -6.52
N PRO A 179 -15.40 23.07 -6.69
CA PRO A 179 -15.93 21.72 -6.70
C PRO A 179 -15.34 20.78 -7.78
N THR A 180 -14.67 21.33 -8.78
CA THR A 180 -13.99 20.55 -9.84
C THR A 180 -12.51 20.28 -9.56
N GLY A 181 -11.99 20.80 -8.45
CA GLY A 181 -10.58 20.70 -8.08
C GLY A 181 -9.68 21.79 -8.71
N LYS A 182 -10.27 22.79 -9.39
CA LYS A 182 -9.53 23.95 -9.92
C LYS A 182 -9.10 24.86 -8.79
N VAL A 183 -7.84 25.27 -8.77
CA VAL A 183 -7.31 26.20 -7.78
C VAL A 183 -7.85 27.60 -7.99
N LEU A 184 -8.44 28.18 -6.95
CA LEU A 184 -8.98 29.53 -6.92
C LEU A 184 -8.02 30.52 -6.26
N ASP A 185 -7.32 30.09 -5.21
CA ASP A 185 -6.43 30.94 -4.43
C ASP A 185 -5.39 30.13 -3.68
N THR A 186 -4.23 30.70 -3.39
CA THR A 186 -3.19 30.13 -2.53
C THR A 186 -2.56 31.18 -1.65
N THR A 187 -2.18 30.81 -0.43
CA THR A 187 -1.46 31.70 0.49
C THR A 187 -0.65 30.90 1.52
N VAL A 188 0.12 31.60 2.32
CA VAL A 188 0.83 31.04 3.47
C VAL A 188 0.43 31.83 4.72
N ILE A 189 0.15 31.14 5.81
CA ILE A 189 -0.20 31.73 7.10
C ILE A 189 0.73 31.18 8.20
N TYR A 190 0.88 31.92 9.28
CA TYR A 190 1.83 31.61 10.36
C TYR A 190 1.17 31.53 11.74
N PRO A 191 0.12 30.69 11.91
CA PRO A 191 -0.60 30.62 13.19
C PRO A 191 0.14 29.84 14.28
N THR A 192 1.19 29.10 13.91
CA THR A 192 1.92 28.18 14.76
C THR A 192 3.30 28.73 15.15
N ALA A 193 3.94 28.08 16.12
CA ALA A 193 5.31 28.46 16.55
C ALA A 193 6.30 28.42 15.37
N PRO A 194 7.33 29.26 15.33
CA PRO A 194 7.66 30.28 16.32
C PRO A 194 6.92 31.62 16.17
N GLN A 195 6.24 31.85 15.02
CA GLN A 195 5.65 33.15 14.72
C GLN A 195 4.37 33.45 15.52
N ASN A 196 3.53 32.44 15.75
CA ASN A 196 2.28 32.51 16.53
C ASN A 196 1.34 33.68 16.14
N LYS A 197 1.25 33.97 14.84
CA LYS A 197 0.41 35.04 14.28
C LYS A 197 -1.04 34.55 14.08
N VAL A 198 -1.69 34.17 15.17
CA VAL A 198 -3.01 33.52 15.14
C VAL A 198 -4.09 34.45 14.57
N GLU A 199 -4.20 35.69 15.06
CA GLU A 199 -5.24 36.63 14.61
C GLU A 199 -5.06 37.05 13.14
N GLU A 200 -3.82 37.24 12.69
CA GLU A 200 -3.51 37.53 11.29
C GLU A 200 -3.93 36.35 10.40
N ALA A 201 -3.61 35.11 10.83
CA ALA A 201 -3.98 33.90 10.11
C ALA A 201 -5.51 33.74 10.04
N LYS A 202 -6.24 33.93 11.15
CA LYS A 202 -7.70 33.90 11.16
C LYS A 202 -8.30 34.91 10.22
N ALA A 203 -7.78 36.14 10.17
CA ALA A 203 -8.26 37.19 9.26
C ALA A 203 -8.10 36.80 7.79
N VAL A 204 -6.95 36.18 7.43
CA VAL A 204 -6.71 35.69 6.06
C VAL A 204 -7.69 34.59 5.69
N ILE A 205 -7.90 33.61 6.59
CA ILE A 205 -8.81 32.48 6.32
C ILE A 205 -10.26 32.96 6.22
N LYS A 206 -10.71 33.86 7.09
CA LYS A 206 -12.06 34.47 7.02
C LYS A 206 -12.28 35.13 5.66
N LYS A 207 -11.29 35.89 5.18
CA LYS A 207 -11.36 36.55 3.88
C LYS A 207 -11.46 35.55 2.73
N LEU A 208 -10.73 34.43 2.79
CA LEU A 208 -10.81 33.37 1.79
C LEU A 208 -12.16 32.65 1.81
N ILE A 209 -12.71 32.39 2.98
CA ILE A 209 -14.04 31.79 3.17
C ILE A 209 -15.11 32.67 2.54
N ASP A 210 -15.11 33.97 2.83
CA ASP A 210 -16.09 34.92 2.29
C ASP A 210 -15.94 35.09 0.78
N LYS A 211 -14.70 35.24 0.30
CA LYS A 211 -14.42 35.49 -1.14
C LYS A 211 -14.80 34.31 -2.02
N HIS A 212 -14.54 33.07 -1.59
CA HIS A 212 -14.70 31.88 -2.40
C HIS A 212 -15.85 30.97 -1.95
N HIS A 213 -16.61 31.37 -0.94
CA HIS A 213 -17.70 30.57 -0.36
C HIS A 213 -17.24 29.18 0.08
N VAL A 214 -16.11 29.10 0.77
CA VAL A 214 -15.56 27.85 1.30
C VAL A 214 -16.56 27.20 2.27
N THR A 215 -16.83 25.93 2.07
CA THR A 215 -17.74 25.15 2.91
C THR A 215 -17.06 24.04 3.71
N LEU A 216 -15.83 23.69 3.32
CA LEU A 216 -15.06 22.59 3.91
C LEU A 216 -13.58 22.93 4.00
N ILE A 217 -12.97 22.62 5.14
CA ILE A 217 -11.53 22.72 5.38
C ILE A 217 -10.94 21.33 5.45
N SER A 218 -9.92 21.04 4.64
CA SER A 218 -9.12 19.82 4.64
C SER A 218 -7.81 20.06 5.35
N LEU A 219 -7.66 19.59 6.58
CA LEU A 219 -6.45 19.75 7.38
C LEU A 219 -5.59 18.49 7.32
N GLY A 220 -4.33 18.63 6.88
CA GLY A 220 -3.34 17.55 6.93
C GLY A 220 -3.05 17.09 8.37
N ASN A 221 -2.78 15.80 8.57
CA ASN A 221 -2.56 15.20 9.89
C ASN A 221 -1.09 15.17 10.35
N GLY A 222 -0.21 15.89 9.67
CA GLY A 222 1.21 15.88 9.98
C GLY A 222 1.65 16.83 11.08
N THR A 223 2.88 17.33 10.93
CA THR A 223 3.49 18.25 11.89
C THR A 223 2.65 19.53 12.05
N ALA A 224 2.44 19.96 13.30
CA ALA A 224 1.60 21.13 13.66
C ALA A 224 0.08 20.98 13.35
N SER A 225 -0.40 19.78 13.10
CA SER A 225 -1.82 19.52 12.84
C SER A 225 -2.72 19.88 14.04
N ARG A 226 -2.30 19.53 15.26
CA ARG A 226 -3.08 19.83 16.49
C ARG A 226 -3.20 21.32 16.75
N GLU A 227 -2.10 22.05 16.61
CA GLU A 227 -2.05 23.51 16.77
C GLU A 227 -2.91 24.19 15.70
N SER A 228 -2.83 23.71 14.46
CA SER A 228 -3.68 24.21 13.36
C SER A 228 -5.16 23.90 13.60
N GLU A 229 -5.50 22.73 14.11
CA GLU A 229 -6.88 22.35 14.44
C GLU A 229 -7.47 23.28 15.50
N GLN A 230 -6.70 23.63 16.53
CA GLN A 230 -7.15 24.59 17.55
C GLN A 230 -7.51 25.94 16.94
N VAL A 231 -6.66 26.46 16.05
CA VAL A 231 -6.93 27.72 15.32
C VAL A 231 -8.18 27.62 14.46
N ILE A 232 -8.39 26.50 13.77
CA ILE A 232 -9.59 26.25 12.97
C ILE A 232 -10.85 26.23 13.85
N VAL A 233 -10.82 25.51 14.96
CA VAL A 233 -11.96 25.40 15.88
C VAL A 233 -12.35 26.78 16.47
N GLU A 234 -11.37 27.61 16.84
CA GLU A 234 -11.62 28.97 17.29
C GLU A 234 -12.22 29.84 16.19
N LEU A 235 -11.62 29.80 15.00
CA LEU A 235 -12.10 30.52 13.81
C LEU A 235 -13.56 30.18 13.47
N LEU A 236 -13.92 28.90 13.49
CA LEU A 236 -15.27 28.45 13.15
C LEU A 236 -16.34 28.94 14.14
N LYS A 237 -15.98 29.28 15.37
CA LYS A 237 -16.88 29.90 16.35
C LYS A 237 -17.11 31.39 16.08
N GLU A 238 -16.21 32.03 15.38
CA GLU A 238 -16.23 33.47 15.13
C GLU A 238 -16.91 33.86 13.82
N ILE A 239 -17.18 32.91 12.93
CA ILE A 239 -17.79 33.16 11.61
C ILE A 239 -19.29 32.83 11.60
N PRO A 240 -20.13 33.59 10.89
CA PRO A 240 -21.57 33.36 10.83
C PRO A 240 -21.99 32.25 9.86
N VAL A 241 -21.10 31.89 8.92
CA VAL A 241 -21.37 30.87 7.91
C VAL A 241 -20.99 29.49 8.39
N LYS A 242 -21.71 28.46 7.95
CA LYS A 242 -21.43 27.09 8.31
C LYS A 242 -20.28 26.55 7.46
N VAL A 243 -19.14 26.33 8.08
CA VAL A 243 -17.98 25.64 7.49
C VAL A 243 -17.63 24.43 8.35
N GLN A 244 -17.32 23.33 7.74
CA GLN A 244 -16.88 22.10 8.42
C GLN A 244 -15.38 21.90 8.18
N TYR A 245 -14.73 21.06 9.00
CA TYR A 245 -13.36 20.63 8.73
C TYR A 245 -13.22 19.13 8.91
N ILE A 246 -12.25 18.56 8.20
CA ILE A 246 -11.89 17.16 8.26
C ILE A 246 -10.36 17.06 8.28
N ILE A 247 -9.85 16.20 9.16
CA ILE A 247 -8.43 15.87 9.18
C ILE A 247 -8.19 14.77 8.14
N VAL A 248 -7.25 15.02 7.22
CA VAL A 248 -6.90 14.10 6.13
C VAL A 248 -5.49 13.54 6.33
N ASN A 249 -5.29 12.33 5.87
CA ASN A 249 -3.96 11.73 5.82
C ASN A 249 -3.11 12.45 4.75
N GLU A 250 -2.00 13.09 5.18
CA GLU A 250 -1.09 13.80 4.28
C GLU A 250 0.01 12.92 3.68
N ALA A 251 0.01 11.61 3.97
CA ALA A 251 1.05 10.70 3.49
C ALA A 251 1.28 10.85 1.98
N GLY A 252 2.54 10.91 1.59
CA GLY A 252 2.96 11.07 0.21
C GLY A 252 2.76 12.47 -0.40
N ALA A 253 2.17 13.43 0.29
CA ALA A 253 1.96 14.78 -0.24
C ALA A 253 3.26 15.49 -0.61
N SER A 254 4.31 15.32 0.19
CA SER A 254 5.65 15.86 -0.08
C SER A 254 6.29 15.21 -1.31
N VAL A 255 6.09 13.90 -1.48
CA VAL A 255 6.58 13.16 -2.66
C VAL A 255 5.86 13.63 -3.92
N TYR A 256 4.54 13.75 -3.88
CA TYR A 256 3.74 14.29 -4.98
C TYR A 256 4.18 15.71 -5.35
N SER A 257 4.24 16.63 -4.39
CA SER A 257 4.53 18.04 -4.62
C SER A 257 5.90 18.29 -5.29
N ALA A 258 6.88 17.41 -5.03
CA ALA A 258 8.20 17.43 -5.65
C ALA A 258 8.29 16.61 -6.95
N SER A 259 7.24 15.92 -7.35
CA SER A 259 7.24 15.04 -8.53
C SER A 259 7.21 15.81 -9.85
N LYS A 260 7.65 15.14 -10.91
CA LYS A 260 7.53 15.65 -12.27
C LYS A 260 6.06 15.90 -12.65
N LEU A 261 5.16 14.98 -12.25
CA LEU A 261 3.73 15.09 -12.50
C LEU A 261 3.16 16.38 -11.89
N ALA A 262 3.46 16.65 -10.62
CA ALA A 262 3.00 17.88 -9.96
C ALA A 262 3.56 19.16 -10.61
N THR A 263 4.80 19.08 -11.13
CA THR A 263 5.40 20.19 -11.87
C THR A 263 4.69 20.42 -13.21
N GLU A 264 4.29 19.35 -13.89
CA GLU A 264 3.51 19.45 -15.14
C GLU A 264 2.09 19.96 -14.89
N GLU A 265 1.42 19.53 -13.80
CA GLU A 265 0.09 20.02 -13.41
C GLU A 265 0.11 21.51 -12.99
N PHE A 266 1.14 21.91 -12.26
CA PHE A 266 1.26 23.25 -11.66
C PHE A 266 2.67 23.83 -11.86
N PRO A 267 3.04 24.19 -13.09
CA PRO A 267 4.40 24.66 -13.40
C PRO A 267 4.78 25.97 -12.67
N ASN A 268 3.78 26.79 -12.32
CA ASN A 268 3.98 28.08 -11.66
C ASN A 268 3.82 28.04 -10.14
N PHE A 269 3.54 26.87 -9.55
CA PHE A 269 3.40 26.70 -8.11
C PHE A 269 4.69 26.15 -7.50
N ASP A 270 4.98 26.56 -6.28
CA ASP A 270 5.99 25.93 -5.46
C ASP A 270 5.47 24.61 -4.84
N VAL A 271 6.36 23.88 -4.17
CA VAL A 271 6.01 22.60 -3.54
C VAL A 271 4.94 22.74 -2.45
N GLY A 272 4.93 23.87 -1.73
CA GLY A 272 3.94 24.13 -0.69
C GLY A 272 2.54 24.36 -1.24
N GLN A 273 2.43 25.13 -2.33
CA GLN A 273 1.16 25.37 -3.02
C GLN A 273 0.59 24.06 -3.59
N ARG A 274 1.45 23.23 -4.17
CA ARG A 274 1.07 21.90 -4.70
C ARG A 274 0.60 20.96 -3.59
N SER A 275 1.29 20.95 -2.45
CA SER A 275 0.93 20.13 -1.29
C SER A 275 -0.44 20.51 -0.72
N ALA A 276 -0.69 21.80 -0.47
CA ALA A 276 -1.97 22.29 0.03
C ALA A 276 -3.12 22.02 -0.96
N THR A 277 -2.87 22.13 -2.26
CA THR A 277 -3.84 21.77 -3.31
C THR A 277 -4.17 20.26 -3.26
N SER A 278 -3.16 19.42 -3.09
CA SER A 278 -3.37 17.97 -2.92
C SER A 278 -4.21 17.66 -1.69
N MET A 279 -3.99 18.36 -0.55
CA MET A 279 -4.82 18.19 0.64
C MET A 279 -6.29 18.46 0.37
N ALA A 280 -6.62 19.52 -0.36
CA ALA A 280 -7.98 19.84 -0.73
C ALA A 280 -8.61 18.80 -1.66
N ARG A 281 -7.90 18.41 -2.71
CA ARG A 281 -8.37 17.43 -3.71
C ARG A 281 -8.55 16.03 -3.16
N ARG A 282 -7.78 15.64 -2.13
CA ARG A 282 -7.94 14.33 -1.47
C ARG A 282 -9.29 14.13 -0.81
N LEU A 283 -9.98 15.20 -0.39
CA LEU A 283 -11.36 15.10 0.08
C LEU A 283 -12.36 14.98 -1.06
N GLN A 284 -12.11 15.67 -2.16
CA GLN A 284 -13.03 15.67 -3.29
C GLN A 284 -13.06 14.34 -4.03
N ASP A 285 -11.87 13.78 -4.30
CA ASP A 285 -11.71 12.47 -4.93
C ASP A 285 -10.41 11.82 -4.44
N PRO A 286 -10.46 11.05 -3.33
CA PRO A 286 -9.28 10.39 -2.77
C PRO A 286 -8.55 9.48 -3.74
N LEU A 287 -9.30 8.67 -4.49
CA LEU A 287 -8.71 7.72 -5.43
C LEU A 287 -7.96 8.42 -6.56
N ALA A 288 -8.59 9.38 -7.22
CA ALA A 288 -8.00 10.11 -8.34
C ALA A 288 -6.74 10.90 -7.93
N GLU A 289 -6.70 11.41 -6.71
CA GLU A 289 -5.54 12.15 -6.20
C GLU A 289 -4.42 11.21 -5.72
N LEU A 290 -4.74 10.16 -4.97
CA LEU A 290 -3.74 9.26 -4.39
C LEU A 290 -3.05 8.35 -5.42
N VAL A 291 -3.67 8.03 -6.54
CA VAL A 291 -3.03 7.25 -7.63
C VAL A 291 -1.86 7.99 -8.30
N LYS A 292 -1.73 9.29 -8.10
CA LYS A 292 -0.59 10.10 -8.57
C LYS A 292 0.70 9.82 -7.79
N ILE A 293 0.62 9.11 -6.67
CA ILE A 293 1.70 8.87 -5.73
C ILE A 293 2.08 7.39 -5.78
N ASP A 294 3.39 7.09 -5.75
CA ASP A 294 3.85 5.71 -5.57
C ASP A 294 3.25 5.14 -4.27
N PRO A 295 2.53 4.01 -4.31
CA PRO A 295 1.89 3.42 -3.13
C PRO A 295 2.84 3.20 -1.96
N LYS A 296 4.13 2.95 -2.21
CA LYS A 296 5.16 2.82 -1.16
C LYS A 296 5.40 4.13 -0.40
N SER A 297 5.08 5.27 -1.00
CA SER A 297 5.26 6.59 -0.40
C SER A 297 4.05 7.06 0.42
N ILE A 298 2.98 6.28 0.47
CA ILE A 298 1.76 6.61 1.23
C ILE A 298 1.88 6.24 2.72
N GLY A 299 3.00 5.64 3.16
CA GLY A 299 3.24 5.32 4.56
C GLY A 299 2.35 4.19 5.09
N VAL A 300 2.20 3.13 4.31
CA VAL A 300 1.25 2.03 4.57
C VAL A 300 1.69 1.05 5.64
N GLY A 301 2.97 1.05 6.06
CA GLY A 301 3.42 0.10 7.06
C GLY A 301 4.80 0.32 7.65
N GLN A 302 4.97 -0.24 8.85
CA GLN A 302 6.24 -0.34 9.55
C GLN A 302 7.10 -1.43 8.89
N TYR A 303 8.42 -1.29 8.92
CA TYR A 303 9.39 -2.21 8.31
C TYR A 303 9.33 -2.34 6.78
N GLN A 304 8.55 -1.53 6.07
CA GLN A 304 8.44 -1.62 4.61
C GLN A 304 9.79 -1.47 3.87
N HIS A 305 10.73 -0.70 4.42
CA HIS A 305 12.07 -0.52 3.85
C HIS A 305 13.01 -1.72 4.03
N ASP A 306 12.68 -2.65 4.93
CA ASP A 306 13.45 -3.87 5.16
C ASP A 306 12.98 -5.04 4.28
N MET A 307 11.85 -4.91 3.62
CA MET A 307 11.22 -5.95 2.80
C MET A 307 11.79 -6.00 1.39
N ASN A 308 11.48 -7.09 0.68
CA ASN A 308 11.70 -7.19 -0.75
C ASN A 308 10.89 -6.11 -1.49
N GLN A 309 11.58 -5.08 -2.00
CA GLN A 309 10.96 -3.91 -2.61
C GLN A 309 10.19 -4.22 -3.89
N LYS A 310 10.63 -5.22 -4.65
CA LYS A 310 9.93 -5.67 -5.86
C LYS A 310 8.58 -6.29 -5.51
N LYS A 311 8.58 -7.23 -4.56
CA LYS A 311 7.36 -7.91 -4.08
C LYS A 311 6.37 -6.92 -3.47
N LEU A 312 6.86 -5.97 -2.66
CA LEU A 312 6.05 -4.90 -2.08
C LEU A 312 5.42 -4.02 -3.19
N SER A 313 6.20 -3.59 -4.17
CA SER A 313 5.71 -2.76 -5.29
C SER A 313 4.64 -3.46 -6.11
N GLU A 314 4.85 -4.72 -6.44
CA GLU A 314 3.90 -5.53 -7.21
C GLU A 314 2.59 -5.73 -6.44
N ALA A 315 2.67 -6.05 -5.15
CA ALA A 315 1.48 -6.24 -4.31
C ALA A 315 0.68 -4.96 -4.12
N LEU A 316 1.33 -3.83 -3.80
CA LEU A 316 0.66 -2.54 -3.62
C LEU A 316 0.12 -1.98 -4.94
N GLY A 317 0.85 -2.16 -6.04
CA GLY A 317 0.38 -1.82 -7.38
C GLY A 317 -0.90 -2.58 -7.75
N GLY A 318 -0.97 -3.87 -7.46
CA GLY A 318 -2.17 -4.69 -7.62
C GLY A 318 -3.37 -4.17 -6.83
N VAL A 319 -3.16 -3.72 -5.59
CA VAL A 319 -4.23 -3.11 -4.77
C VAL A 319 -4.77 -1.84 -5.41
N VAL A 320 -3.91 -0.97 -5.92
CA VAL A 320 -4.34 0.26 -6.63
C VAL A 320 -5.15 -0.10 -7.87
N GLU A 321 -4.66 -1.03 -8.68
CA GLU A 321 -5.34 -1.52 -9.88
C GLU A 321 -6.73 -2.08 -9.53
N ASP A 322 -6.83 -2.94 -8.53
CA ASP A 322 -8.10 -3.49 -8.06
C ASP A 322 -9.09 -2.41 -7.61
N CYS A 323 -8.63 -1.42 -6.85
CA CYS A 323 -9.46 -0.31 -6.40
C CYS A 323 -9.99 0.52 -7.58
N VAL A 324 -9.12 0.88 -8.52
CA VAL A 324 -9.49 1.67 -9.69
C VAL A 324 -10.48 0.91 -10.58
N ASN A 325 -10.23 -0.38 -10.83
CA ASN A 325 -11.13 -1.20 -11.65
C ASN A 325 -12.48 -1.45 -10.94
N LYS A 326 -12.49 -1.62 -9.62
CA LYS A 326 -13.72 -1.79 -8.83
C LYS A 326 -14.63 -0.56 -8.87
N VAL A 327 -14.06 0.63 -8.76
CA VAL A 327 -14.80 1.89 -8.83
C VAL A 327 -15.18 2.22 -10.28
N GLY A 328 -14.29 1.93 -11.21
CA GLY A 328 -14.37 2.41 -12.60
C GLY A 328 -13.92 3.87 -12.71
N VAL A 329 -13.74 4.34 -13.92
CA VAL A 329 -13.31 5.71 -14.20
C VAL A 329 -14.25 6.42 -15.15
N ASP A 330 -14.48 7.71 -14.96
CA ASP A 330 -15.17 8.54 -15.92
C ASP A 330 -14.23 8.83 -17.10
N LEU A 331 -14.63 8.36 -18.29
CA LEU A 331 -13.81 8.47 -19.51
C LEU A 331 -13.57 9.90 -19.94
N ASN A 332 -14.48 10.80 -19.58
CA ASN A 332 -14.43 12.22 -19.95
C ASN A 332 -13.64 13.12 -18.98
N THR A 333 -13.36 12.61 -17.76
CA THR A 333 -12.67 13.40 -16.72
C THR A 333 -11.40 12.77 -16.22
N ALA A 334 -11.21 11.45 -16.37
CA ALA A 334 -10.06 10.74 -15.85
C ALA A 334 -8.73 11.27 -16.38
N SER A 335 -7.75 11.39 -15.49
CA SER A 335 -6.38 11.72 -15.82
C SER A 335 -5.64 10.54 -16.46
N VAL A 336 -4.52 10.80 -17.11
CA VAL A 336 -3.61 9.76 -17.61
C VAL A 336 -3.20 8.81 -16.48
N SER A 337 -2.85 9.36 -15.32
CA SER A 337 -2.43 8.58 -14.14
C SER A 337 -3.51 7.61 -13.65
N LEU A 338 -4.78 8.01 -13.70
CA LEU A 338 -5.90 7.16 -13.30
C LEU A 338 -6.19 6.08 -14.35
N LEU A 339 -6.17 6.46 -15.64
CA LEU A 339 -6.42 5.55 -16.76
C LEU A 339 -5.37 4.43 -16.86
N GLU A 340 -4.12 4.68 -16.49
CA GLU A 340 -3.05 3.66 -16.52
C GLU A 340 -3.34 2.44 -15.65
N TYR A 341 -4.16 2.57 -14.61
CA TYR A 341 -4.56 1.48 -13.73
C TYR A 341 -5.74 0.65 -14.24
N ILE A 342 -6.37 1.06 -15.35
CA ILE A 342 -7.44 0.28 -15.95
C ILE A 342 -6.87 -0.91 -16.72
N SER A 343 -7.48 -2.08 -16.53
CA SER A 343 -7.08 -3.32 -17.20
C SER A 343 -6.99 -3.12 -18.72
N GLY A 344 -5.88 -3.55 -19.30
CA GLY A 344 -5.61 -3.43 -20.74
C GLY A 344 -5.12 -2.05 -21.21
N ILE A 345 -4.96 -1.06 -20.32
CA ILE A 345 -4.54 0.29 -20.65
C ILE A 345 -3.09 0.53 -20.23
N SER A 346 -2.20 0.67 -21.23
CA SER A 346 -0.82 1.12 -21.02
C SER A 346 -0.76 2.65 -20.88
N LYS A 347 0.36 3.16 -20.36
CA LYS A 347 0.62 4.62 -20.29
C LYS A 347 0.41 5.34 -21.63
N THR A 348 0.87 4.72 -22.72
CA THR A 348 0.70 5.27 -24.07
C THR A 348 -0.79 5.32 -24.46
N ILE A 349 -1.54 4.27 -24.19
CA ILE A 349 -2.98 4.23 -24.50
C ILE A 349 -3.73 5.23 -23.63
N ALA A 350 -3.40 5.34 -22.34
CA ALA A 350 -3.99 6.34 -21.44
C ALA A 350 -3.81 7.76 -21.96
N LYS A 351 -2.60 8.10 -22.40
CA LYS A 351 -2.32 9.39 -23.04
C LYS A 351 -3.14 9.59 -24.32
N ASN A 352 -3.20 8.56 -25.18
CA ASN A 352 -3.96 8.64 -26.42
C ASN A 352 -5.46 8.82 -26.17
N ILE A 353 -6.01 8.28 -25.10
CA ILE A 353 -7.41 8.50 -24.70
C ILE A 353 -7.64 9.98 -24.37
N VAL A 354 -6.75 10.57 -23.57
CA VAL A 354 -6.84 11.99 -23.21
C VAL A 354 -6.69 12.87 -24.44
N ASP A 355 -5.69 12.62 -25.28
CA ASP A 355 -5.46 13.37 -26.52
C ASP A 355 -6.68 13.29 -27.46
N TYR A 356 -7.25 12.09 -27.62
CA TYR A 356 -8.47 11.90 -28.43
C TYR A 356 -9.64 12.73 -27.92
N ARG A 357 -9.85 12.76 -26.61
CA ARG A 357 -10.91 13.54 -25.96
C ARG A 357 -10.72 15.05 -26.16
N GLU A 358 -9.47 15.51 -26.10
CA GLU A 358 -9.15 16.92 -26.32
C GLU A 358 -9.37 17.35 -27.78
N GLU A 359 -9.03 16.48 -28.73
CA GLU A 359 -9.14 16.74 -30.16
C GLU A 359 -10.58 16.58 -30.70
N ASN A 360 -11.32 15.59 -30.20
CA ASN A 360 -12.62 15.18 -30.76
C ASN A 360 -13.81 15.50 -29.85
N GLY A 361 -13.57 16.08 -28.67
CA GLY A 361 -14.59 16.33 -27.67
C GLY A 361 -14.92 15.11 -26.82
N LYS A 362 -15.96 15.23 -26.00
CA LYS A 362 -16.40 14.19 -25.06
C LYS A 362 -16.75 12.88 -25.74
N PHE A 363 -16.37 11.78 -25.12
CA PHE A 363 -16.91 10.46 -25.48
C PHE A 363 -18.40 10.40 -25.18
N THR A 364 -19.18 9.92 -26.13
CA THR A 364 -20.64 9.70 -26.00
C THR A 364 -21.01 8.23 -25.98
N SER A 365 -20.09 7.34 -26.35
CA SER A 365 -20.26 5.89 -26.27
C SER A 365 -18.91 5.19 -26.04
N ARG A 366 -18.94 4.05 -25.38
CA ARG A 366 -17.75 3.20 -25.17
C ARG A 366 -17.12 2.72 -26.49
N SER A 367 -17.93 2.52 -27.52
CA SER A 367 -17.44 2.09 -28.85
C SER A 367 -16.46 3.08 -29.49
N GLN A 368 -16.49 4.36 -29.13
CA GLN A 368 -15.54 5.35 -29.61
C GLN A 368 -14.10 5.08 -29.13
N LEU A 369 -13.91 4.29 -28.06
CA LEU A 369 -12.58 3.84 -27.63
C LEU A 369 -11.82 3.12 -28.75
N LEU A 370 -12.50 2.39 -29.61
CA LEU A 370 -11.89 1.71 -30.76
C LEU A 370 -11.29 2.67 -31.82
N LYS A 371 -11.59 3.95 -31.73
CA LYS A 371 -10.99 5.00 -32.57
C LYS A 371 -9.72 5.60 -31.96
N VAL A 372 -9.42 5.27 -30.71
CA VAL A 372 -8.23 5.74 -30.01
C VAL A 372 -7.00 5.00 -30.54
N ALA A 373 -5.94 5.74 -30.85
CA ALA A 373 -4.69 5.17 -31.36
C ALA A 373 -4.11 4.12 -30.39
N LYS A 374 -3.69 2.98 -30.92
CA LYS A 374 -3.15 1.82 -30.21
C LYS A 374 -4.14 1.07 -29.28
N LEU A 375 -5.39 1.50 -29.18
CA LEU A 375 -6.43 0.80 -28.46
C LEU A 375 -7.15 -0.14 -29.44
N GLY A 376 -6.64 -1.37 -29.56
CA GLY A 376 -7.23 -2.39 -30.42
C GLY A 376 -8.38 -3.17 -29.74
N PRO A 377 -9.01 -4.12 -30.46
CA PRO A 377 -10.14 -4.90 -29.95
C PRO A 377 -9.86 -5.61 -28.62
N LYS A 378 -8.64 -6.18 -28.46
CA LYS A 378 -8.25 -6.87 -27.23
C LYS A 378 -8.19 -5.93 -26.02
N ALA A 379 -7.61 -4.74 -26.18
CA ALA A 379 -7.56 -3.74 -25.13
C ALA A 379 -8.98 -3.22 -24.80
N PHE A 380 -9.81 -3.03 -25.82
CA PHE A 380 -11.21 -2.66 -25.65
C PHE A 380 -11.98 -3.69 -24.82
N GLU A 381 -11.87 -4.97 -25.15
CA GLU A 381 -12.48 -6.07 -24.39
C GLU A 381 -12.07 -6.04 -22.92
N GLN A 382 -10.81 -5.75 -22.62
CA GLN A 382 -10.31 -5.69 -21.25
C GLN A 382 -10.76 -4.45 -20.48
N CYS A 383 -10.84 -3.29 -21.12
CA CYS A 383 -11.06 -2.01 -20.42
C CYS A 383 -12.51 -1.52 -20.42
N ALA A 384 -13.34 -1.89 -21.41
CA ALA A 384 -14.63 -1.25 -21.66
C ALA A 384 -15.59 -1.30 -20.47
N GLY A 385 -15.60 -2.38 -19.70
CA GLY A 385 -16.46 -2.53 -18.51
C GLY A 385 -16.09 -1.59 -17.37
N PHE A 386 -14.87 -1.07 -17.34
CA PHE A 386 -14.36 -0.18 -16.29
C PHE A 386 -14.42 1.31 -16.67
N MET A 387 -14.68 1.61 -17.94
CA MET A 387 -14.83 2.98 -18.45
C MET A 387 -16.27 3.43 -18.34
N ARG A 388 -16.52 4.55 -17.65
CA ARG A 388 -17.86 5.09 -17.43
C ARG A 388 -18.08 6.34 -18.27
N ILE A 389 -19.30 6.49 -18.81
CA ILE A 389 -19.76 7.70 -19.50
C ILE A 389 -21.10 8.08 -18.90
N SER A 390 -21.14 9.10 -18.06
CA SER A 390 -22.34 9.48 -17.31
C SER A 390 -23.46 10.01 -18.21
N ASP A 391 -23.08 10.76 -19.25
CA ASP A 391 -24.00 11.44 -20.17
C ASP A 391 -23.99 10.81 -21.56
N GLY A 392 -23.73 9.49 -21.64
CA GLY A 392 -23.62 8.77 -22.90
C GLY A 392 -24.97 8.51 -23.58
N LYS A 393 -24.91 8.13 -24.86
CA LYS A 393 -26.07 7.75 -25.64
C LYS A 393 -26.77 6.50 -25.13
N ASN A 394 -26.00 5.56 -24.55
CA ASN A 394 -26.50 4.34 -23.94
C ASN A 394 -26.35 4.42 -22.42
N PRO A 395 -27.42 4.38 -21.62
CA PRO A 395 -27.36 4.40 -20.18
C PRO A 395 -26.49 3.28 -19.56
N LEU A 396 -26.30 2.15 -20.22
CA LEU A 396 -25.43 1.07 -19.77
C LEU A 396 -23.96 1.47 -19.79
N ASP A 397 -23.56 2.46 -20.58
CA ASP A 397 -22.19 2.99 -20.59
C ASP A 397 -21.80 3.68 -19.26
N ALA A 398 -22.79 4.07 -18.44
CA ALA A 398 -22.56 4.59 -17.08
C ALA A 398 -22.47 3.49 -16.01
N THR A 399 -22.60 2.23 -16.38
CA THR A 399 -22.64 1.07 -15.48
C THR A 399 -21.37 0.21 -15.56
N GLY A 400 -21.25 -0.78 -14.67
CA GLY A 400 -20.23 -1.81 -14.73
C GLY A 400 -20.50 -2.93 -15.73
N VAL A 401 -21.61 -2.88 -16.47
CA VAL A 401 -21.95 -3.91 -17.45
C VAL A 401 -21.01 -3.81 -18.64
N HIS A 402 -20.39 -4.93 -18.99
CA HIS A 402 -19.53 -4.99 -20.19
C HIS A 402 -20.38 -4.93 -21.47
N PRO A 403 -19.91 -4.28 -22.56
CA PRO A 403 -20.65 -4.19 -23.82
C PRO A 403 -21.12 -5.52 -24.38
N GLU A 404 -20.37 -6.59 -24.20
CA GLU A 404 -20.76 -7.96 -24.60
C GLU A 404 -22.06 -8.44 -23.95
N SER A 405 -22.37 -7.94 -22.76
CA SER A 405 -23.55 -8.33 -21.98
C SER A 405 -24.73 -7.37 -22.16
N TYR A 406 -24.65 -6.38 -23.04
CA TYR A 406 -25.71 -5.38 -23.20
C TYR A 406 -27.05 -6.00 -23.63
N ASP A 407 -27.04 -6.92 -24.58
CA ASP A 407 -28.27 -7.56 -25.08
C ASP A 407 -28.88 -8.45 -23.99
N ALA A 408 -28.05 -9.22 -23.28
CA ALA A 408 -28.52 -10.04 -22.15
C ALA A 408 -29.09 -9.16 -21.02
N THR A 409 -28.43 -8.05 -20.71
CA THR A 409 -28.88 -7.11 -19.69
C THR A 409 -30.21 -6.46 -20.06
N LYS A 410 -30.39 -6.04 -21.31
CA LYS A 410 -31.66 -5.49 -21.81
C LYS A 410 -32.78 -6.51 -21.67
N ALA A 411 -32.55 -7.76 -22.07
CA ALA A 411 -33.53 -8.83 -21.96
C ALA A 411 -33.96 -9.11 -20.51
N VAL A 412 -33.01 -9.06 -19.56
CA VAL A 412 -33.30 -9.20 -18.12
C VAL A 412 -34.13 -8.01 -17.61
N LEU A 413 -33.75 -6.79 -17.97
CA LEU A 413 -34.50 -5.58 -17.59
C LEU A 413 -35.93 -5.60 -18.09
N GLU A 414 -36.15 -5.95 -19.34
CA GLU A 414 -37.48 -6.08 -19.94
C GLU A 414 -38.33 -7.12 -19.21
N LYS A 415 -37.76 -8.30 -18.91
CA LYS A 415 -38.49 -9.35 -18.15
C LYS A 415 -38.89 -8.90 -16.75
N LEU A 416 -38.11 -8.02 -16.13
CA LEU A 416 -38.38 -7.48 -14.80
C LEU A 416 -39.21 -6.18 -14.81
N GLY A 417 -39.61 -5.72 -16.00
CA GLY A 417 -40.44 -4.51 -16.17
C GLY A 417 -39.67 -3.19 -16.00
N TYR A 418 -38.33 -3.21 -16.13
CA TYR A 418 -37.52 -2.02 -16.12
C TYR A 418 -37.22 -1.50 -17.52
N THR A 419 -37.09 -0.18 -17.65
CA THR A 419 -36.75 0.51 -18.89
C THR A 419 -35.29 1.01 -18.83
N MET A 420 -34.75 1.42 -19.99
CA MET A 420 -33.44 2.08 -20.04
C MET A 420 -33.42 3.45 -19.33
N GLU A 421 -34.58 4.10 -19.23
CA GLU A 421 -34.74 5.34 -18.45
C GLU A 421 -34.63 5.07 -16.95
N ASP A 422 -35.12 3.91 -16.48
CA ASP A 422 -34.93 3.48 -15.09
C ASP A 422 -33.41 3.27 -14.75
N VAL A 423 -32.65 2.72 -15.70
CA VAL A 423 -31.21 2.59 -15.56
C VAL A 423 -30.56 3.96 -15.46
N LYS A 424 -30.92 4.89 -16.34
CA LYS A 424 -30.40 6.26 -16.36
C LYS A 424 -30.68 7.00 -15.05
N ASN A 425 -31.89 6.83 -14.53
CA ASN A 425 -32.34 7.48 -13.29
C ASN A 425 -31.93 6.71 -12.02
N ARG A 426 -31.16 5.62 -12.15
CA ARG A 426 -30.74 4.74 -11.05
C ARG A 426 -31.88 4.14 -10.22
N ASN A 427 -33.04 3.95 -10.85
CA ASN A 427 -34.24 3.38 -10.21
C ASN A 427 -34.25 1.85 -10.20
N VAL A 428 -33.19 1.23 -10.69
CA VAL A 428 -33.04 -0.24 -10.73
C VAL A 428 -32.36 -0.71 -9.44
N VAL A 429 -33.16 -0.92 -8.40
CA VAL A 429 -32.66 -1.32 -7.07
C VAL A 429 -33.03 -2.76 -6.75
N GLY A 430 -32.11 -3.54 -6.22
CA GLY A 430 -32.37 -4.89 -5.71
C GLY A 430 -32.66 -5.94 -6.79
N ILE A 431 -32.15 -5.71 -8.01
CA ILE A 431 -32.37 -6.63 -9.16
C ILE A 431 -31.84 -8.04 -8.85
N SER A 432 -30.73 -8.16 -8.12
CA SER A 432 -30.14 -9.44 -7.70
C SER A 432 -31.02 -10.28 -6.76
N LYS A 433 -32.08 -9.68 -6.20
CA LYS A 433 -33.06 -10.38 -5.37
C LYS A 433 -34.30 -10.79 -6.19
N LYS A 434 -34.41 -10.34 -7.44
CA LYS A 434 -35.56 -10.59 -8.33
C LYS A 434 -35.19 -11.54 -9.47
N VAL A 435 -33.91 -11.84 -9.64
CA VAL A 435 -33.33 -12.84 -10.52
C VAL A 435 -32.93 -14.07 -9.71
#